data_f21f3de01e1fb0acb86f74eaec2c735e
#
_entry.id   f21f3de01e1fb0acb86f74eaec2c735e
#
_cell.length_a   1.000
_cell.length_b   1.000
_cell.length_c   1.000
_cell.angle_alpha   90.00
_cell.angle_beta   90.00
_cell.angle_gamma   90.00
#
_symmetry.space_group_name_H-M   'P 1'
#
loop_
_entity.id
_entity.type
_entity.pdbx_description
1 polymer ?
#
loop_
_entity_poly.entity_id
_entity_poly.type
_entity_poly.pdbx_seq_one_letter_code
_entity_poly.pdbx_strand_id
1 'polypeptide(L)'
;MTALKQQTTTQQPHTTRLKLHYGEAIIEFERVAKQGDTDKVLIKVHPDCRVVVSAPVTATDHEVIAATQKRSRWIAQQLDVFREQTAHVTPRQYISGESHYYLGKQYQLKVIEDDSRPQSVKLLRGKIEVNVRYKSARKVEQLLDDWYRQRAKIVFAKRLDVVLDKALWVDQRPDFRILSMQTQWGSCSPHGRLTLNPYLVKAPSEC
;
A
#
# COMPACT_ATOMS: atom_id res chain seq x y z
N MET A 1 15.23 15.91 -44.68
CA MET A 1 15.82 14.93 -43.73
C MET A 1 14.86 14.79 -42.57
N THR A 2 14.03 13.77 -42.61
CA THR A 2 12.92 13.53 -41.66
C THR A 2 13.38 12.54 -40.63
N ALA A 3 13.52 12.97 -39.36
CA ALA A 3 13.91 12.11 -38.24
C ALA A 3 12.73 11.27 -37.78
N LEU A 4 12.85 9.95 -37.94
CA LEU A 4 11.91 8.99 -37.34
C LEU A 4 12.03 9.00 -35.82
N LYS A 5 10.97 9.39 -35.13
CA LYS A 5 10.79 9.18 -33.69
C LYS A 5 10.54 7.69 -33.46
N GLN A 6 11.50 7.02 -32.84
CA GLN A 6 11.30 5.68 -32.29
C GLN A 6 10.32 5.76 -31.11
N GLN A 7 9.16 5.15 -31.28
CA GLN A 7 8.19 4.93 -30.21
C GLN A 7 8.70 3.79 -29.34
N THR A 8 9.10 4.12 -28.12
CA THR A 8 9.44 3.11 -27.09
C THR A 8 8.14 2.47 -26.60
N THR A 9 7.82 1.31 -27.12
CA THR A 9 6.69 0.50 -26.65
C THR A 9 7.00 0.02 -25.24
N THR A 10 6.32 0.57 -24.25
CA THR A 10 6.34 0.09 -22.87
C THR A 10 5.64 -1.27 -22.84
N GLN A 11 6.40 -2.36 -22.92
CA GLN A 11 5.88 -3.71 -22.73
C GLN A 11 5.38 -3.84 -21.29
N GLN A 12 4.09 -4.13 -21.12
CA GLN A 12 3.52 -4.55 -19.84
C GLN A 12 4.22 -5.83 -19.37
N PRO A 13 4.59 -5.97 -18.10
CA PRO A 13 5.20 -7.19 -17.59
C PRO A 13 4.25 -8.36 -17.81
N HIS A 14 4.67 -9.36 -18.59
CA HIS A 14 3.95 -10.61 -18.77
C HIS A 14 3.84 -11.30 -17.40
N THR A 15 2.63 -11.26 -16.83
CA THR A 15 2.31 -11.97 -15.58
C THR A 15 1.66 -13.30 -15.94
N THR A 16 2.29 -14.41 -15.58
CA THR A 16 1.75 -15.76 -15.78
C THR A 16 1.29 -16.30 -14.42
N ARG A 17 0.09 -16.91 -14.37
CA ARG A 17 -0.38 -17.60 -13.16
C ARG A 17 0.02 -19.04 -13.20
N LEU A 18 0.70 -19.48 -12.14
CA LEU A 18 1.18 -20.83 -11.95
C LEU A 18 0.61 -21.41 -10.65
N LYS A 19 0.64 -22.74 -10.54
CA LYS A 19 0.13 -23.47 -9.36
C LYS A 19 1.16 -24.50 -8.92
N LEU A 20 1.20 -24.75 -7.61
CA LEU A 20 1.94 -25.86 -7.04
C LEU A 20 1.10 -26.56 -5.97
N HIS A 21 1.37 -27.84 -5.75
CA HIS A 21 0.73 -28.64 -4.70
C HIS A 21 1.58 -28.67 -3.44
N TYR A 22 0.95 -28.46 -2.28
CA TYR A 22 1.55 -28.60 -0.97
C TYR A 22 0.59 -29.39 -0.06
N GLY A 23 0.86 -30.69 0.10
CA GLY A 23 -0.12 -31.62 0.69
C GLY A 23 -1.41 -31.64 -0.13
N GLU A 24 -2.54 -31.43 0.51
CA GLU A 24 -3.85 -31.32 -0.13
C GLU A 24 -4.15 -29.90 -0.65
N ALA A 25 -3.32 -28.91 -0.28
CA ALA A 25 -3.53 -27.53 -0.65
C ALA A 25 -2.89 -27.19 -2.01
N ILE A 26 -3.57 -26.33 -2.78
CA ILE A 26 -3.02 -25.75 -4.00
C ILE A 26 -2.61 -24.31 -3.68
N ILE A 27 -1.35 -23.99 -3.93
CA ILE A 27 -0.83 -22.63 -3.84
C ILE A 27 -0.76 -22.06 -5.25
N GLU A 28 -1.59 -21.05 -5.52
CA GLU A 28 -1.54 -20.27 -6.75
C GLU A 28 -0.60 -19.09 -6.59
N PHE A 29 0.21 -18.81 -7.61
CA PHE A 29 1.12 -17.66 -7.57
C PHE A 29 1.26 -16.98 -8.94
N GLU A 30 1.58 -15.70 -8.90
CA GLU A 30 1.84 -14.89 -10.08
C GLU A 30 3.35 -14.87 -10.36
N ARG A 31 3.75 -15.37 -11.51
CA ARG A 31 5.11 -15.22 -12.02
C ARG A 31 5.26 -13.85 -12.66
N VAL A 32 6.27 -13.10 -12.22
CA VAL A 32 6.65 -11.81 -12.78
C VAL A 32 8.09 -11.87 -13.26
N ALA A 33 8.35 -11.41 -14.47
CA ALA A 33 9.70 -11.32 -15.01
C ALA A 33 10.53 -10.31 -14.21
N LYS A 34 11.72 -10.73 -13.77
CA LYS A 34 12.67 -9.87 -13.08
C LYS A 34 13.69 -9.35 -14.09
N GLN A 35 13.81 -8.01 -14.15
CA GLN A 35 14.89 -7.36 -14.88
C GLN A 35 16.13 -7.28 -13.97
N GLY A 36 17.28 -7.71 -14.45
CA GLY A 36 18.57 -7.65 -13.75
C GLY A 36 19.31 -8.98 -13.68
N ASP A 37 20.59 -8.89 -13.37
CA ASP A 37 21.63 -9.94 -13.51
C ASP A 37 21.64 -11.00 -12.39
N THR A 38 20.55 -11.19 -11.65
CA THR A 38 20.50 -12.16 -10.55
C THR A 38 19.63 -13.35 -10.88
N ASP A 39 20.20 -14.55 -10.91
CA ASP A 39 19.51 -15.84 -11.12
C ASP A 39 18.60 -16.27 -9.96
N LYS A 40 18.47 -15.44 -8.93
CA LYS A 40 17.71 -15.78 -7.73
C LYS A 40 16.21 -15.53 -7.94
N VAL A 41 15.42 -16.56 -7.68
CA VAL A 41 13.96 -16.47 -7.56
C VAL A 41 13.61 -15.78 -6.23
N LEU A 42 12.80 -14.71 -6.31
CA LEU A 42 12.32 -13.99 -5.14
C LEU A 42 10.82 -14.26 -4.95
N ILE A 43 10.44 -14.74 -3.77
CA ILE A 43 9.06 -15.04 -3.43
C ILE A 43 8.56 -14.00 -2.43
N LYS A 44 7.43 -13.39 -2.73
CA LYS A 44 6.71 -12.47 -1.83
C LYS A 44 5.30 -12.98 -1.58
N VAL A 45 4.91 -13.06 -0.33
CA VAL A 45 3.53 -13.29 0.10
C VAL A 45 2.98 -11.97 0.60
N HIS A 46 1.88 -11.54 0.01
CA HIS A 46 1.24 -10.26 0.34
C HIS A 46 0.15 -10.45 1.41
N PRO A 47 -0.18 -9.41 2.21
CA PRO A 47 -1.24 -9.47 3.20
C PRO A 47 -2.64 -9.77 2.64
N ASP A 48 -2.86 -9.53 1.34
CA ASP A 48 -4.08 -9.89 0.60
C ASP A 48 -4.07 -11.36 0.12
N CYS A 49 -3.15 -12.17 0.64
CA CYS A 49 -2.95 -13.58 0.29
C CYS A 49 -2.48 -13.82 -1.15
N ARG A 50 -2.05 -12.81 -1.90
CA ARG A 50 -1.40 -13.00 -3.20
C ARG A 50 0.04 -13.45 -3.01
N VAL A 51 0.45 -14.44 -3.78
CA VAL A 51 1.83 -14.91 -3.85
C VAL A 51 2.43 -14.44 -5.17
N VAL A 52 3.52 -13.69 -5.11
CA VAL A 52 4.23 -13.18 -6.30
C VAL A 52 5.63 -13.75 -6.32
N VAL A 53 5.98 -14.39 -7.43
CA VAL A 53 7.29 -14.99 -7.65
C VAL A 53 8.00 -14.24 -8.78
N SER A 54 9.03 -13.49 -8.42
CA SER A 54 9.88 -12.80 -9.38
C SER A 54 11.03 -13.71 -9.78
N ALA A 55 11.11 -14.05 -11.07
CA ALA A 55 12.12 -14.93 -11.61
C ALA A 55 12.80 -14.30 -12.85
N PRO A 56 14.04 -14.71 -13.19
CA PRO A 56 14.69 -14.32 -14.44
C PRO A 56 13.82 -14.65 -15.65
N VAL A 57 13.95 -13.87 -16.72
CA VAL A 57 13.22 -14.11 -17.98
C VAL A 57 13.60 -15.45 -18.59
N THR A 58 14.86 -15.86 -18.39
CA THR A 58 15.45 -17.13 -18.89
C THR A 58 14.97 -18.37 -18.15
N ALA A 59 14.44 -18.21 -16.92
CA ALA A 59 13.97 -19.35 -16.14
C ALA A 59 12.69 -19.94 -16.74
N THR A 60 12.63 -21.25 -16.88
CA THR A 60 11.44 -21.98 -17.29
C THR A 60 10.38 -22.00 -16.18
N ASP A 61 9.11 -22.21 -16.54
CA ASP A 61 8.05 -22.36 -15.54
C ASP A 61 8.31 -23.54 -14.58
N HIS A 62 8.88 -24.61 -15.09
CA HIS A 62 9.25 -25.77 -14.28
C HIS A 62 10.30 -25.43 -13.21
N GLU A 63 11.34 -24.68 -13.58
CA GLU A 63 12.37 -24.23 -12.62
C GLU A 63 11.79 -23.28 -11.56
N VAL A 64 10.89 -22.37 -11.98
CA VAL A 64 10.23 -21.45 -11.07
C VAL A 64 9.30 -22.19 -10.09
N ILE A 65 8.54 -23.19 -10.59
CA ILE A 65 7.70 -24.06 -9.73
C ILE A 65 8.58 -24.84 -8.76
N ALA A 66 9.67 -25.47 -9.22
CA ALA A 66 10.57 -26.24 -8.38
C ALA A 66 11.24 -25.37 -7.29
N ALA A 67 11.66 -24.14 -7.63
CA ALA A 67 12.21 -23.20 -6.66
C ALA A 67 11.16 -22.74 -5.63
N THR A 68 9.92 -22.53 -6.06
CA THR A 68 8.81 -22.15 -5.20
C THR A 68 8.39 -23.30 -4.29
N GLN A 69 8.41 -24.54 -4.80
CA GLN A 69 8.11 -25.77 -4.05
C GLN A 69 9.03 -25.94 -2.83
N LYS A 70 10.31 -25.61 -2.95
CA LYS A 70 11.27 -25.66 -1.81
C LYS A 70 10.87 -24.72 -0.66
N ARG A 71 10.04 -23.73 -0.90
CA ARG A 71 9.56 -22.75 0.07
C ARG A 71 8.06 -22.88 0.39
N SER A 72 7.39 -23.92 -0.13
CA SER A 72 5.94 -24.11 0.00
C SER A 72 5.45 -24.10 1.45
N ARG A 73 6.19 -24.73 2.37
CA ARG A 73 5.87 -24.70 3.81
C ARG A 73 5.84 -23.27 4.36
N TRP A 74 6.86 -22.47 4.05
CA TRP A 74 6.91 -21.07 4.50
C TRP A 74 5.79 -20.24 3.87
N ILE A 75 5.50 -20.44 2.57
CA ILE A 75 4.41 -19.75 1.88
C ILE A 75 3.07 -20.09 2.56
N ALA A 76 2.80 -21.37 2.82
CA ALA A 76 1.58 -21.81 3.49
C ALA A 76 1.43 -21.15 4.87
N GLN A 77 2.48 -21.17 5.71
CA GLN A 77 2.47 -20.51 7.01
C GLN A 77 2.19 -19.01 6.91
N GLN A 78 2.79 -18.29 5.93
CA GLN A 78 2.51 -16.86 5.74
C GLN A 78 1.08 -16.61 5.29
N LEU A 79 0.56 -17.44 4.41
CA LEU A 79 -0.84 -17.36 3.96
C LEU A 79 -1.82 -17.57 5.13
N ASP A 80 -1.54 -18.53 6.00
CA ASP A 80 -2.40 -18.80 7.17
C ASP A 80 -2.38 -17.63 8.15
N VAL A 81 -1.20 -17.06 8.45
CA VAL A 81 -1.09 -15.85 9.28
C VAL A 81 -1.89 -14.68 8.68
N PHE A 82 -1.80 -14.44 7.37
CA PHE A 82 -2.54 -13.35 6.73
C PHE A 82 -4.05 -13.64 6.66
N ARG A 83 -4.47 -14.90 6.48
CA ARG A 83 -5.87 -15.29 6.52
C ARG A 83 -6.48 -15.07 7.90
N GLU A 84 -5.77 -15.47 8.97
CA GLU A 84 -6.19 -15.21 10.35
C GLU A 84 -6.32 -13.71 10.63
N GLN A 85 -5.33 -12.92 10.24
CA GLN A 85 -5.38 -11.45 10.39
C GLN A 85 -6.57 -10.85 9.64
N THR A 86 -6.85 -11.33 8.43
CA THR A 86 -7.95 -10.83 7.59
C THR A 86 -9.32 -11.28 8.11
N ALA A 87 -9.42 -12.48 8.68
CA ALA A 87 -10.67 -13.00 9.22
C ALA A 87 -11.24 -12.15 10.38
N HIS A 88 -10.36 -11.42 11.08
CA HIS A 88 -10.76 -10.52 12.19
C HIS A 88 -10.97 -9.07 11.73
N VAL A 89 -10.71 -8.73 10.46
CA VAL A 89 -10.93 -7.38 9.94
C VAL A 89 -12.25 -7.31 9.18
N THR A 90 -13.26 -6.75 9.82
CA THR A 90 -14.53 -6.43 9.15
C THR A 90 -14.27 -5.43 8.02
N PRO A 91 -14.66 -5.75 6.78
CA PRO A 91 -14.53 -4.79 5.67
C PRO A 91 -15.21 -3.47 6.00
N ARG A 92 -14.55 -2.37 5.72
CA ARG A 92 -15.12 -1.05 5.94
C ARG A 92 -16.29 -0.81 5.00
N GLN A 93 -17.37 -0.31 5.56
CA GLN A 93 -18.58 -0.01 4.81
C GLN A 93 -18.71 1.50 4.49
N TYR A 94 -17.88 2.33 5.13
CA TYR A 94 -17.87 3.79 4.97
C TYR A 94 -19.23 4.45 5.25
N ILE A 95 -19.89 3.97 6.30
CA ILE A 95 -21.19 4.44 6.78
C ILE A 95 -21.05 5.23 8.08
N SER A 96 -22.08 6.03 8.40
CA SER A 96 -22.11 6.77 9.66
C SER A 96 -22.07 5.84 10.87
N GLY A 97 -21.28 6.22 11.89
CA GLY A 97 -21.01 5.41 13.10
C GLY A 97 -19.75 4.58 13.04
N GLU A 98 -19.16 4.35 11.85
CA GLU A 98 -17.92 3.60 11.70
C GLU A 98 -16.74 4.35 12.34
N SER A 99 -15.84 3.60 12.99
CA SER A 99 -14.68 4.15 13.68
C SER A 99 -13.49 4.35 12.75
N HIS A 100 -12.92 5.55 12.75
CA HIS A 100 -11.73 5.92 12.03
C HIS A 100 -10.67 6.51 12.98
N TYR A 101 -9.39 6.31 12.67
CA TYR A 101 -8.29 6.82 13.48
C TYR A 101 -7.61 8.00 12.81
N TYR A 102 -7.18 8.96 13.64
CA TYR A 102 -6.34 10.08 13.23
C TYR A 102 -5.46 10.52 14.41
N LEU A 103 -4.14 10.53 14.22
CA LEU A 103 -3.14 10.82 15.25
C LEU A 103 -3.36 10.01 16.54
N GLY A 104 -3.61 8.70 16.40
CA GLY A 104 -3.84 7.77 17.50
C GLY A 104 -5.19 7.87 18.18
N LYS A 105 -6.01 8.86 17.84
CA LYS A 105 -7.36 9.03 18.42
C LYS A 105 -8.42 8.44 17.51
N GLN A 106 -9.43 7.84 18.13
CA GLN A 106 -10.60 7.29 17.45
C GLN A 106 -11.66 8.37 17.24
N TYR A 107 -12.24 8.42 16.05
CA TYR A 107 -13.31 9.33 15.67
C TYR A 107 -14.42 8.54 14.98
N GLN A 108 -15.67 8.95 15.21
CA GLN A 108 -16.80 8.39 14.48
C GLN A 108 -16.96 9.08 13.12
N LEU A 109 -17.17 8.30 12.08
CA LEU A 109 -17.55 8.79 10.76
C LEU A 109 -18.99 9.31 10.80
N LYS A 110 -19.24 10.45 10.20
CA LYS A 110 -20.59 11.01 9.97
C LYS A 110 -20.71 11.37 8.51
N VAL A 111 -21.48 10.61 7.75
CA VAL A 111 -21.78 10.88 6.35
C VAL A 111 -23.03 11.74 6.26
N ILE A 112 -22.89 12.90 5.64
CA ILE A 112 -23.96 13.87 5.42
C ILE A 112 -24.23 13.94 3.93
N GLU A 113 -25.47 13.70 3.54
CA GLU A 113 -25.93 13.84 2.16
C GLU A 113 -26.53 15.24 2.00
N ASP A 114 -25.86 16.07 1.21
CA ASP A 114 -26.27 17.44 0.96
C ASP A 114 -25.67 17.89 -0.39
N ASP A 115 -26.50 18.04 -1.39
CA ASP A 115 -26.11 18.44 -2.75
C ASP A 115 -25.93 19.95 -2.89
N SER A 116 -26.45 20.72 -1.93
CA SER A 116 -26.33 22.20 -1.87
C SER A 116 -24.90 22.63 -1.45
N ARG A 117 -24.13 21.74 -0.83
CA ARG A 117 -22.81 22.03 -0.30
C ARG A 117 -21.70 21.32 -1.09
N PRO A 118 -20.51 21.91 -1.17
CA PRO A 118 -19.38 21.23 -1.77
C PRO A 118 -19.00 19.98 -0.98
N GLN A 119 -18.61 18.92 -1.69
CA GLN A 119 -18.10 17.70 -1.07
C GLN A 119 -16.85 18.02 -0.26
N SER A 120 -16.80 17.58 0.98
CA SER A 120 -15.71 17.92 1.90
C SER A 120 -15.59 16.91 3.03
N VAL A 121 -14.39 16.84 3.63
CA VAL A 121 -14.14 16.09 4.85
C VAL A 121 -13.62 17.05 5.91
N LYS A 122 -14.23 17.04 7.09
CA LYS A 122 -13.85 17.89 8.22
C LYS A 122 -13.77 17.09 9.50
N LEU A 123 -12.75 17.36 10.30
CA LEU A 123 -12.68 16.87 11.67
C LEU A 123 -13.36 17.92 12.57
N LEU A 124 -14.51 17.57 13.10
CA LEU A 124 -15.32 18.49 13.89
C LEU A 124 -15.96 17.77 15.08
N ARG A 125 -15.84 18.35 16.28
CA ARG A 125 -16.52 17.87 17.51
C ARG A 125 -16.36 16.35 17.75
N GLY A 126 -15.13 15.82 17.56
CA GLY A 126 -14.84 14.40 17.77
C GLY A 126 -15.35 13.46 16.67
N LYS A 127 -15.79 14.00 15.54
CA LYS A 127 -16.27 13.24 14.39
C LYS A 127 -15.50 13.62 13.12
N ILE A 128 -15.36 12.66 12.22
CA ILE A 128 -14.96 12.92 10.83
C ILE A 128 -16.24 13.05 10.02
N GLU A 129 -16.61 14.28 9.70
CA GLU A 129 -17.81 14.59 8.90
C GLU A 129 -17.43 14.60 7.42
N VAL A 130 -18.13 13.78 6.63
CA VAL A 130 -17.97 13.70 5.17
C VAL A 130 -19.26 14.17 4.51
N ASN A 131 -19.18 15.29 3.80
CA ASN A 131 -20.30 15.79 3.01
C ASN A 131 -20.21 15.24 1.59
N VAL A 132 -21.27 14.57 1.13
CA VAL A 132 -21.41 13.99 -0.20
C VAL A 132 -22.72 14.43 -0.85
N ARG A 133 -22.76 14.52 -2.19
CA ARG A 133 -23.99 14.85 -2.91
C ARG A 133 -25.01 13.70 -2.86
N TYR A 134 -24.50 12.47 -2.91
CA TYR A 134 -25.28 11.23 -2.76
C TYR A 134 -24.48 10.21 -1.97
N LYS A 135 -25.15 9.40 -1.19
CA LYS A 135 -24.49 8.35 -0.37
C LYS A 135 -23.96 7.24 -1.26
N SER A 136 -22.65 7.14 -1.34
CA SER A 136 -21.91 6.08 -2.01
C SER A 136 -20.68 5.75 -1.18
N ALA A 137 -20.56 4.50 -0.74
CA ALA A 137 -19.41 4.02 0.04
C ALA A 137 -18.08 4.34 -0.68
N ARG A 138 -18.01 4.08 -1.97
CA ARG A 138 -16.82 4.38 -2.81
C ARG A 138 -16.48 5.88 -2.82
N LYS A 139 -17.50 6.74 -2.84
CA LYS A 139 -17.28 8.20 -2.83
C LYS A 139 -16.79 8.69 -1.48
N VAL A 140 -17.36 8.16 -0.40
CA VAL A 140 -16.92 8.45 0.98
C VAL A 140 -15.48 7.99 1.19
N GLU A 141 -15.14 6.78 0.76
CA GLU A 141 -13.77 6.25 0.76
C GLU A 141 -12.79 7.18 0.06
N GLN A 142 -13.09 7.56 -1.19
CA GLN A 142 -12.26 8.48 -1.97
C GLN A 142 -11.98 9.80 -1.24
N LEU A 143 -13.03 10.44 -0.71
CA LEU A 143 -12.91 11.70 0.00
C LEU A 143 -12.09 11.56 1.29
N LEU A 144 -12.25 10.45 2.01
CA LEU A 144 -11.46 10.15 3.20
C LEU A 144 -9.99 9.93 2.87
N ASP A 145 -9.69 9.18 1.80
CA ASP A 145 -8.32 8.93 1.36
C ASP A 145 -7.60 10.21 0.95
N ASP A 146 -8.28 11.08 0.21
CA ASP A 146 -7.75 12.38 -0.18
C ASP A 146 -7.52 13.28 1.05
N TRP A 147 -8.44 13.26 2.01
CA TRP A 147 -8.30 13.98 3.27
C TRP A 147 -7.13 13.45 4.09
N TYR A 148 -6.98 12.12 4.26
CA TYR A 148 -5.84 11.55 4.95
C TYR A 148 -4.52 11.90 4.26
N ARG A 149 -4.47 11.88 2.93
CA ARG A 149 -3.29 12.27 2.16
C ARG A 149 -2.91 13.73 2.37
N GLN A 150 -3.89 14.63 2.39
CA GLN A 150 -3.65 16.05 2.68
C GLN A 150 -3.17 16.26 4.12
N ARG A 151 -3.81 15.59 5.10
CA ARG A 151 -3.39 15.64 6.49
C ARG A 151 -1.99 15.08 6.70
N ALA A 152 -1.66 13.97 6.06
CA ALA A 152 -0.33 13.36 6.09
C ALA A 152 0.75 14.34 5.63
N LYS A 153 0.54 15.08 4.53
CA LYS A 153 1.49 16.09 4.06
C LYS A 153 1.81 17.13 5.15
N ILE A 154 0.78 17.64 5.81
CA ILE A 154 0.93 18.68 6.84
C ILE A 154 1.62 18.12 8.10
N VAL A 155 1.14 16.96 8.56
CA VAL A 155 1.64 16.35 9.80
C VAL A 155 3.08 15.91 9.63
N PHE A 156 3.41 15.22 8.52
CA PHE A 156 4.76 14.70 8.29
C PHE A 156 5.78 15.82 8.06
N ALA A 157 5.39 16.91 7.38
CA ALA A 157 6.27 18.07 7.26
C ALA A 157 6.66 18.61 8.65
N LYS A 158 5.67 18.84 9.53
CA LYS A 158 5.93 19.31 10.88
C LYS A 158 6.74 18.33 11.73
N ARG A 159 6.45 17.03 11.60
CA ARG A 159 7.19 16.00 12.34
C ARG A 159 8.61 15.85 11.85
N LEU A 160 8.82 15.94 10.54
CA LEU A 160 10.16 15.93 9.98
C LEU A 160 11.01 17.06 10.54
N ASP A 161 10.46 18.27 10.63
CA ASP A 161 11.18 19.42 11.22
C ASP A 161 11.57 19.13 12.67
N VAL A 162 10.65 18.64 13.51
CA VAL A 162 10.93 18.26 14.91
C VAL A 162 11.99 17.15 15.04
N VAL A 163 12.01 16.20 14.10
CA VAL A 163 13.01 15.12 14.10
C VAL A 163 14.39 15.67 13.69
N LEU A 164 14.42 16.54 12.70
CA LEU A 164 15.66 17.15 12.21
C LEU A 164 16.34 18.04 13.27
N ASP A 165 15.58 18.74 14.09
CA ASP A 165 16.12 19.51 15.23
C ASP A 165 16.93 18.63 16.20
N LYS A 166 16.66 17.32 16.23
CA LYS A 166 17.35 16.33 17.07
C LYS A 166 18.42 15.54 16.32
N ALA A 167 18.32 15.48 15.00
CA ALA A 167 19.19 14.68 14.14
C ALA A 167 20.35 15.53 13.62
N LEU A 168 21.27 15.92 14.52
CA LEU A 168 22.39 16.83 14.23
C LEU A 168 23.36 16.36 13.14
N TRP A 169 23.27 15.08 12.73
CA TRP A 169 24.08 14.50 11.63
C TRP A 169 23.44 14.69 10.25
N VAL A 170 22.26 15.31 10.17
CA VAL A 170 21.55 15.55 8.89
C VAL A 170 21.75 17.01 8.50
N ASP A 171 22.63 17.26 7.54
CA ASP A 171 22.97 18.62 7.08
C ASP A 171 21.86 19.26 6.24
N GLN A 172 21.09 18.46 5.52
CA GLN A 172 20.06 18.97 4.60
C GLN A 172 18.73 18.28 4.87
N ARG A 173 17.65 19.08 4.89
CA ARG A 173 16.29 18.57 5.01
C ARG A 173 15.96 17.65 3.84
N PRO A 174 15.65 16.36 4.09
CA PRO A 174 15.31 15.45 3.02
C PRO A 174 13.94 15.80 2.41
N ASP A 175 13.86 15.66 1.09
CA ASP A 175 12.57 15.67 0.40
C ASP A 175 11.73 14.45 0.77
N PHE A 176 10.43 14.65 0.92
CA PHE A 176 9.52 13.53 1.08
C PHE A 176 8.33 13.59 0.12
N ARG A 177 7.83 12.42 -0.24
CA ARG A 177 6.60 12.24 -1.00
C ARG A 177 5.63 11.32 -0.26
N ILE A 178 4.35 11.53 -0.51
CA ILE A 178 3.27 10.67 0.00
C ILE A 178 2.89 9.68 -1.09
N LEU A 179 2.97 8.39 -0.77
CA LEU A 179 2.60 7.30 -1.66
C LEU A 179 1.88 6.21 -0.86
N SER A 180 0.68 5.83 -1.30
CA SER A 180 -0.01 4.67 -0.73
C SER A 180 0.74 3.40 -1.12
N MET A 181 1.20 2.66 -0.11
CA MET A 181 1.98 1.43 -0.27
C MET A 181 1.25 0.29 0.45
N GLN A 182 1.20 -0.88 -0.16
CA GLN A 182 0.50 -2.04 0.42
C GLN A 182 1.33 -2.76 1.49
N THR A 183 2.66 -2.76 1.35
CA THR A 183 3.55 -3.58 2.17
C THR A 183 4.54 -2.79 3.02
N GLN A 184 4.54 -1.47 2.91
CA GLN A 184 5.50 -0.61 3.60
C GLN A 184 4.83 0.63 4.17
N TRP A 185 5.30 1.06 5.33
CA TRP A 185 4.90 2.32 5.95
C TRP A 185 5.74 3.49 5.47
N GLY A 186 6.98 3.23 5.12
CA GLY A 186 7.91 4.21 4.58
C GLY A 186 9.14 3.56 3.96
N SER A 187 9.86 4.32 3.16
CA SER A 187 11.16 3.94 2.63
C SER A 187 12.03 5.18 2.43
N CYS A 188 13.35 4.97 2.49
CA CYS A 188 14.34 5.98 2.14
C CYS A 188 15.11 5.50 0.91
N SER A 189 15.26 6.36 -0.09
CA SER A 189 16.09 6.06 -1.25
C SER A 189 17.59 6.24 -0.92
N PRO A 190 18.50 5.66 -1.69
CA PRO A 190 19.95 5.90 -1.54
C PRO A 190 20.34 7.39 -1.63
N HIS A 191 19.53 8.20 -2.28
CA HIS A 191 19.72 9.66 -2.40
C HIS A 191 19.02 10.46 -1.30
N GLY A 192 18.60 9.82 -0.20
CA GLY A 192 17.97 10.47 0.95
C GLY A 192 16.50 10.89 0.78
N ARG A 193 15.84 10.57 -0.36
CA ARG A 193 14.41 10.89 -0.51
C ARG A 193 13.54 9.94 0.28
N LEU A 194 12.67 10.48 1.12
CA LEU A 194 11.70 9.73 1.90
C LEU A 194 10.42 9.48 1.09
N THR A 195 9.89 8.27 1.21
CA THR A 195 8.53 7.94 0.73
C THR A 195 7.72 7.47 1.93
N LEU A 196 6.59 8.11 2.23
CA LEU A 196 5.79 7.85 3.42
C LEU A 196 4.37 7.47 3.02
N ASN A 197 3.84 6.44 3.68
CA ASN A 197 2.47 6.00 3.49
C ASN A 197 1.51 6.98 4.18
N PRO A 198 0.47 7.53 3.50
CA PRO A 198 -0.46 8.48 4.09
C PRO A 198 -1.17 7.92 5.32
N TYR A 199 -1.37 6.61 5.41
CA TYR A 199 -2.06 5.97 6.54
C TYR A 199 -1.27 5.96 7.85
N LEU A 200 0.03 6.26 7.83
CA LEU A 200 0.80 6.53 9.05
C LEU A 200 0.18 7.64 9.90
N VAL A 201 -0.54 8.58 9.30
CA VAL A 201 -1.22 9.64 10.05
C VAL A 201 -2.35 9.12 10.95
N LYS A 202 -2.74 7.83 10.82
CA LYS A 202 -3.71 7.18 11.72
C LYS A 202 -3.08 6.73 13.03
N ALA A 203 -1.76 6.47 13.04
CA ALA A 203 -1.02 6.08 14.22
C ALA A 203 -0.84 7.24 15.22
N PRO A 204 -0.55 6.97 16.50
CA PRO A 204 -0.10 7.97 17.43
C PRO A 204 1.13 8.72 16.94
N SER A 205 1.28 9.96 17.37
CA SER A 205 2.35 10.82 16.89
C SER A 205 3.73 10.47 17.47
N GLU A 206 3.77 9.63 18.47
CA GLU A 206 4.99 9.14 19.15
C GLU A 206 5.57 7.87 18.49
N CYS A 207 4.85 7.29 17.52
CA CYS A 207 5.29 6.10 16.78
C CYS A 207 6.23 6.43 15.63
#